data_5e7fcd4e2634b2439c1773731186d04d
#
_entry.id   5e7fcd4e2634b2439c1773731186d04d
#
_cell.length_a   1.000
_cell.length_b   1.000
_cell.length_c   1.000
_cell.angle_alpha   90.00
_cell.angle_beta   90.00
_cell.angle_gamma   90.00
#
_symmetry.space_group_name_H-M   'P 1'
#
loop_
_entity.id
_entity.type
_entity.pdbx_description
1 polymer ?
#
loop_
_entity_poly.entity_id
_entity_poly.type
_entity_poly.pdbx_seq_one_letter_code
_entity_poly.pdbx_strand_id
1 'polypeptide(L)'
;VPLPWLGRWVVIMSAVVGLMLVFVQAGLVDRVYEAAVAAGRVAFDPLRTTRGEYWVFFLLSVGGLMLTSGASDLVWLFLALELTSLPTYVMVAIGRVDRRSQEAGMKYFFLGALASAVFLYGFAMLYGATGTMSLVDIRTVLAEQVAETGSMNPLATIGLMVAVLGIAFKLAAAPLH
;
A
#
# COMPACT_ATOMS: atom_id res chain seq x y z
N VAL A 1 10.83 15.99 -14.13
CA VAL A 1 10.42 16.97 -13.12
C VAL A 1 9.19 16.43 -12.44
N PRO A 2 9.18 16.19 -11.13
CA PRO A 2 7.95 15.83 -10.44
C PRO A 2 6.94 16.96 -10.66
N LEU A 3 5.72 16.59 -11.03
CA LEU A 3 4.63 17.56 -11.20
C LEU A 3 4.11 17.91 -9.79
N PRO A 4 4.61 18.97 -9.13
CA PRO A 4 4.32 19.22 -7.72
C PRO A 4 2.83 19.50 -7.47
N TRP A 5 2.12 19.96 -8.49
CA TRP A 5 0.68 20.15 -8.45
C TRP A 5 -0.08 18.82 -8.44
N LEU A 6 0.38 17.80 -9.20
CA LEU A 6 -0.25 16.48 -9.24
C LEU A 6 -0.15 15.79 -7.87
N GLY A 7 1.03 15.83 -7.24
CA GLY A 7 1.22 15.29 -5.89
C GLY A 7 0.30 15.95 -4.86
N ARG A 8 0.15 17.28 -4.93
CA ARG A 8 -0.79 18.03 -4.06
C ARG A 8 -2.24 17.59 -4.28
N TRP A 9 -2.66 17.42 -5.54
CA TRP A 9 -4.00 16.94 -5.85
C TRP A 9 -4.24 15.53 -5.33
N VAL A 10 -3.28 14.61 -5.46
CA VAL A 10 -3.38 13.26 -4.91
C VAL A 10 -3.53 13.29 -3.39
N VAL A 11 -2.75 14.10 -2.68
CA VAL A 11 -2.87 14.28 -1.22
C VAL A 11 -4.26 14.80 -0.85
N ILE A 12 -4.74 15.85 -1.50
CA ILE A 12 -6.06 16.43 -1.23
C ILE A 12 -7.16 15.40 -1.49
N MET A 13 -7.13 14.71 -2.62
CA MET A 13 -8.11 13.67 -2.95
C MET A 13 -8.09 12.53 -1.93
N SER A 14 -6.89 12.06 -1.54
CA SER A 14 -6.74 11.02 -0.52
C SER A 14 -7.29 11.47 0.84
N ALA A 15 -7.06 12.73 1.22
CA ALA A 15 -7.59 13.30 2.46
C ALA A 15 -9.13 13.38 2.43
N VAL A 16 -9.71 13.86 1.32
CA VAL A 16 -11.16 13.97 1.16
C VAL A 16 -11.81 12.59 1.18
N VAL A 17 -11.29 11.63 0.41
CA VAL A 17 -11.79 10.26 0.39
C VAL A 17 -11.62 9.60 1.75
N GLY A 18 -10.46 9.75 2.39
CA GLY A 18 -10.22 9.26 3.74
C GLY A 18 -11.24 9.80 4.74
N LEU A 19 -11.50 11.11 4.72
CA LEU A 19 -12.51 11.74 5.58
C LEU A 19 -13.93 11.20 5.31
N MET A 20 -14.32 11.07 4.05
CA MET A 20 -15.60 10.46 3.68
C MET A 20 -15.73 9.03 4.20
N LEU A 21 -14.67 8.23 4.08
CA LEU A 21 -14.65 6.86 4.59
C LEU A 21 -14.75 6.81 6.12
N VAL A 22 -14.17 7.77 6.85
CA VAL A 22 -14.34 7.90 8.30
C VAL A 22 -15.82 8.03 8.64
N PHE A 23 -16.56 8.91 7.98
CA PHE A 23 -18.00 9.09 8.24
C PHE A 23 -18.81 7.83 7.90
N VAL A 24 -18.52 7.18 6.79
CA VAL A 24 -19.23 5.95 6.39
C VAL A 24 -18.96 4.81 7.36
N GLN A 25 -17.73 4.67 7.83
CA GLN A 25 -17.31 3.54 8.68
C GLN A 25 -17.58 3.77 10.18
N ALA A 26 -17.77 5.02 10.61
CA ALA A 26 -17.93 5.37 12.02
C ALA A 26 -19.05 4.57 12.74
N GLY A 27 -20.10 4.16 12.02
CA GLY A 27 -21.18 3.36 12.55
C GLY A 27 -21.12 1.86 12.23
N LEU A 28 -20.06 1.38 11.57
CA LEU A 28 -19.96 -0.01 11.11
C LEU A 28 -19.03 -0.86 11.96
N VAL A 29 -17.95 -0.25 12.48
CA VAL A 29 -16.96 -0.94 13.32
C VAL A 29 -17.60 -1.33 14.64
N ASP A 30 -17.44 -2.59 15.04
CA ASP A 30 -17.99 -3.21 16.26
C ASP A 30 -19.53 -3.19 16.39
N ARG A 31 -20.26 -2.81 15.34
CA ARG A 31 -21.74 -2.69 15.39
C ARG A 31 -22.44 -3.97 15.86
N VAL A 32 -21.99 -5.12 15.41
CA VAL A 32 -22.59 -6.42 15.79
C VAL A 32 -22.35 -6.72 17.25
N TYR A 33 -21.15 -6.43 17.75
CA TYR A 33 -20.80 -6.61 19.17
C TYR A 33 -21.60 -5.64 20.05
N GLU A 34 -21.64 -4.36 19.69
CA GLU A 34 -22.40 -3.34 20.43
C GLU A 34 -23.91 -3.67 20.48
N ALA A 35 -24.46 -4.14 19.37
CA ALA A 35 -25.85 -4.58 19.33
C ALA A 35 -26.10 -5.81 20.22
N ALA A 36 -25.14 -6.72 20.32
CA ALA A 36 -25.24 -7.88 21.20
C ALA A 36 -25.14 -7.50 22.70
N VAL A 37 -24.29 -6.54 23.02
CA VAL A 37 -24.17 -5.96 24.38
C VAL A 37 -25.45 -5.19 24.74
N ALA A 38 -25.94 -4.34 23.87
CA ALA A 38 -27.18 -3.57 24.08
C ALA A 38 -28.41 -4.48 24.26
N ALA A 39 -28.43 -5.62 23.59
CA ALA A 39 -29.49 -6.63 23.75
C ALA A 39 -29.30 -7.53 24.99
N GLY A 40 -28.29 -7.30 25.82
CA GLY A 40 -28.00 -8.10 27.01
C GLY A 40 -27.52 -9.53 26.72
N ARG A 41 -27.18 -9.84 25.47
CA ARG A 41 -26.73 -11.19 25.05
C ARG A 41 -25.29 -11.48 25.41
N VAL A 42 -24.46 -10.44 25.53
CA VAL A 42 -23.04 -10.53 25.88
C VAL A 42 -22.71 -9.40 26.85
N ALA A 43 -21.88 -9.68 27.86
CA ALA A 43 -21.36 -8.63 28.74
C ALA A 43 -20.35 -7.75 27.97
N PHE A 44 -20.32 -6.45 28.29
CA PHE A 44 -19.32 -5.55 27.70
C PHE A 44 -17.93 -5.94 28.16
N ASP A 45 -17.04 -6.19 27.23
CA ASP A 45 -15.63 -6.48 27.44
C ASP A 45 -14.78 -5.50 26.61
N PRO A 46 -14.04 -4.60 27.25
CA PRO A 46 -13.19 -3.63 26.56
C PRO A 46 -12.16 -4.28 25.64
N LEU A 47 -11.68 -5.49 25.96
CA LEU A 47 -10.68 -6.21 25.17
C LEU A 47 -11.24 -6.82 23.87
N ARG A 48 -12.57 -6.83 23.73
CA ARG A 48 -13.23 -7.33 22.51
C ARG A 48 -13.59 -6.22 21.53
N THR A 49 -13.38 -4.96 21.88
CA THR A 49 -13.60 -3.85 20.97
C THR A 49 -12.37 -3.66 20.10
N THR A 50 -12.54 -3.63 18.78
CA THR A 50 -11.45 -3.42 17.81
C THR A 50 -11.44 -2.01 17.24
N ARG A 51 -12.37 -1.15 17.70
CA ARG A 51 -12.60 0.19 17.13
C ARG A 51 -11.35 1.07 17.15
N GLY A 52 -10.62 1.13 18.27
CA GLY A 52 -9.41 1.93 18.39
C GLY A 52 -8.31 1.46 17.45
N GLU A 53 -8.04 0.17 17.43
CA GLU A 53 -7.04 -0.46 16.57
C GLU A 53 -7.39 -0.27 15.09
N TYR A 54 -8.64 -0.49 14.72
CA TYR A 54 -9.12 -0.29 13.35
C TYR A 54 -8.85 1.13 12.85
N TRP A 55 -9.15 2.16 13.66
CA TRP A 55 -8.93 3.55 13.27
C TRP A 55 -7.46 3.92 13.15
N VAL A 56 -6.60 3.38 14.02
CA VAL A 56 -5.15 3.56 13.91
C VAL A 56 -4.63 3.01 12.57
N PHE A 57 -4.99 1.77 12.24
CA PHE A 57 -4.57 1.17 10.97
C PHE A 57 -5.18 1.87 9.76
N PHE A 58 -6.43 2.33 9.86
CA PHE A 58 -7.06 3.10 8.79
C PHE A 58 -6.29 4.41 8.52
N LEU A 59 -5.96 5.17 9.56
CA LEU A 59 -5.22 6.43 9.42
C LEU A 59 -3.79 6.20 8.91
N LEU A 60 -3.11 5.12 9.35
CA LEU A 60 -1.80 4.74 8.83
C LEU A 60 -1.87 4.42 7.34
N SER A 61 -2.88 3.69 6.89
CA SER A 61 -3.07 3.36 5.47
C SER A 61 -3.31 4.61 4.62
N VAL A 62 -4.18 5.53 5.06
CA VAL A 62 -4.42 6.80 4.37
C VAL A 62 -3.15 7.67 4.37
N GLY A 63 -2.42 7.71 5.48
CA GLY A 63 -1.12 8.40 5.57
C GLY A 63 -0.08 7.83 4.60
N GLY A 64 0.00 6.51 4.49
CA GLY A 64 0.85 5.82 3.51
C GLY A 64 0.53 6.22 2.07
N LEU A 65 -0.77 6.27 1.72
CA LEU A 65 -1.21 6.72 0.41
C LEU A 65 -0.80 8.16 0.11
N MET A 66 -0.91 9.06 1.09
CA MET A 66 -0.45 10.45 0.95
C MET A 66 1.07 10.53 0.76
N LEU A 67 1.84 9.74 1.51
CA LEU A 67 3.30 9.68 1.40
C LEU A 67 3.77 9.14 0.04
N THR A 68 3.02 8.24 -0.59
CA THR A 68 3.34 7.71 -1.92
C THR A 68 3.43 8.82 -2.96
N SER A 69 2.60 9.85 -2.88
CA SER A 69 2.59 10.98 -3.82
C SER A 69 3.84 11.87 -3.73
N GLY A 70 4.54 11.83 -2.61
CA GLY A 70 5.78 12.58 -2.36
C GLY A 70 7.05 11.77 -2.58
N ALA A 71 6.95 10.53 -3.05
CA ALA A 71 8.10 9.67 -3.22
C ALA A 71 9.08 10.22 -4.26
N SER A 72 10.32 10.45 -3.85
CA SER A 72 11.42 10.93 -4.68
C SER A 72 12.44 9.84 -5.01
N ASP A 73 12.42 8.75 -4.25
CA ASP A 73 13.35 7.64 -4.39
C ASP A 73 12.67 6.28 -4.20
N LEU A 74 13.37 5.20 -4.57
CA LEU A 74 12.83 3.84 -4.54
C LEU A 74 12.53 3.36 -3.12
N VAL A 75 13.35 3.73 -2.13
CA VAL A 75 13.17 3.31 -0.73
C VAL A 75 11.95 3.99 -0.13
N TRP A 76 11.82 5.31 -0.36
CA TRP A 76 10.65 6.06 0.08
C TRP A 76 9.36 5.51 -0.54
N LEU A 77 9.39 5.23 -1.85
CA LEU A 77 8.25 4.65 -2.56
C LEU A 77 7.86 3.29 -1.98
N PHE A 78 8.86 2.42 -1.70
CA PHE A 78 8.64 1.14 -1.06
C PHE A 78 7.96 1.28 0.30
N LEU A 79 8.54 2.12 1.18
CA LEU A 79 8.02 2.31 2.54
C LEU A 79 6.60 2.90 2.54
N ALA A 80 6.31 3.86 1.66
CA ALA A 80 4.99 4.46 1.52
C ALA A 80 3.94 3.43 1.05
N LEU A 81 4.29 2.59 0.07
CA LEU A 81 3.43 1.51 -0.40
C LEU A 81 3.20 0.43 0.68
N GLU A 82 4.22 0.11 1.49
CA GLU A 82 4.05 -0.83 2.60
C GLU A 82 3.20 -0.22 3.73
N LEU A 83 3.42 1.06 4.07
CA LEU A 83 2.61 1.76 5.05
C LEU A 83 1.13 1.85 4.63
N THR A 84 0.85 1.86 3.34
CA THR A 84 -0.53 1.77 2.82
C THR A 84 -1.10 0.36 3.00
N SER A 85 -0.32 -0.68 2.72
CA SER A 85 -0.78 -2.07 2.56
C SER A 85 -0.82 -2.85 3.88
N LEU A 86 0.22 -2.79 4.72
CA LEU A 86 0.30 -3.54 5.97
C LEU A 86 -0.90 -3.28 6.90
N PRO A 87 -1.32 -2.01 7.10
CA PRO A 87 -2.51 -1.74 7.90
C PRO A 87 -3.79 -2.35 7.33
N THR A 88 -3.93 -2.40 5.99
CA THR A 88 -5.14 -2.98 5.37
C THR A 88 -5.24 -4.48 5.62
N TYR A 89 -4.12 -5.21 5.66
CA TYR A 89 -4.12 -6.64 5.98
C TYR A 89 -4.64 -6.88 7.40
N VAL A 90 -4.19 -6.06 8.36
CA VAL A 90 -4.65 -6.14 9.75
C VAL A 90 -6.13 -5.77 9.84
N MET A 91 -6.59 -4.69 9.18
CA MET A 91 -8.00 -4.28 9.17
C MET A 91 -8.92 -5.38 8.65
N VAL A 92 -8.52 -6.12 7.62
CA VAL A 92 -9.28 -7.27 7.10
C VAL A 92 -9.35 -8.38 8.14
N ALA A 93 -8.27 -8.66 8.85
CA ALA A 93 -8.21 -9.72 9.87
C ALA A 93 -9.05 -9.40 11.12
N ILE A 94 -9.03 -8.14 11.59
CA ILE A 94 -9.73 -7.71 12.80
C ILE A 94 -11.17 -7.24 12.54
N GLY A 95 -11.53 -6.99 11.30
CA GLY A 95 -12.83 -6.40 10.93
C GLY A 95 -14.05 -7.23 11.34
N ARG A 96 -13.88 -8.54 11.52
CA ARG A 96 -14.86 -9.46 12.10
C ARG A 96 -14.13 -10.57 12.85
N VAL A 97 -14.64 -10.94 14.02
CA VAL A 97 -14.12 -12.06 14.83
C VAL A 97 -14.69 -13.37 14.31
N ASP A 98 -14.50 -13.67 13.02
CA ASP A 98 -14.87 -14.94 12.44
C ASP A 98 -13.67 -15.59 11.73
N ARG A 99 -13.73 -16.91 11.58
CA ARG A 99 -12.66 -17.69 10.96
C ARG A 99 -12.42 -17.29 9.50
N ARG A 100 -13.47 -16.86 8.78
CA ARG A 100 -13.37 -16.47 7.36
C ARG A 100 -12.61 -15.16 7.21
N SER A 101 -12.85 -14.20 8.11
CA SER A 101 -12.14 -12.91 8.11
C SER A 101 -10.64 -13.11 8.39
N GLN A 102 -10.30 -13.95 9.37
CA GLN A 102 -8.90 -14.28 9.68
C GLN A 102 -8.22 -15.00 8.51
N GLU A 103 -8.89 -15.98 7.89
CA GLU A 103 -8.37 -16.68 6.71
C GLU A 103 -8.16 -15.71 5.53
N ALA A 104 -9.10 -14.81 5.28
CA ALA A 104 -8.99 -13.78 4.25
C ALA A 104 -7.82 -12.83 4.53
N GLY A 105 -7.66 -12.37 5.76
CA GLY A 105 -6.55 -11.52 6.18
C GLY A 105 -5.20 -12.19 5.98
N MET A 106 -5.08 -13.47 6.35
CA MET A 106 -3.84 -14.24 6.13
C MET A 106 -3.52 -14.40 4.63
N LYS A 107 -4.49 -14.77 3.81
CA LYS A 107 -4.32 -14.90 2.35
C LYS A 107 -3.89 -13.56 1.74
N TYR A 108 -4.56 -12.48 2.13
CA TYR A 108 -4.25 -11.15 1.64
C TYR A 108 -2.84 -10.70 2.05
N PHE A 109 -2.43 -10.98 3.29
CA PHE A 109 -1.08 -10.69 3.76
C PHE A 109 -0.01 -11.46 2.96
N PHE A 110 -0.15 -12.78 2.79
CA PHE A 110 0.85 -13.58 2.07
C PHE A 110 0.97 -13.15 0.61
N LEU A 111 -0.14 -12.91 -0.06
CA LEU A 111 -0.14 -12.46 -1.46
C LEU A 111 0.47 -11.04 -1.57
N GLY A 112 0.12 -10.15 -0.65
CA GLY A 112 0.68 -8.81 -0.61
C GLY A 112 2.18 -8.80 -0.30
N ALA A 113 2.64 -9.60 0.65
CA ALA A 113 4.05 -9.75 0.98
C ALA A 113 4.87 -10.30 -0.21
N LEU A 114 4.31 -11.28 -0.94
CA LEU A 114 4.94 -11.78 -2.16
C LEU A 114 5.08 -10.69 -3.22
N ALA A 115 4.02 -9.91 -3.46
CA ALA A 115 4.05 -8.78 -4.39
C ALA A 115 5.11 -7.73 -3.98
N SER A 116 5.20 -7.45 -2.69
CA SER A 116 6.19 -6.52 -2.13
C SER A 116 7.62 -7.03 -2.34
N ALA A 117 7.87 -8.31 -2.12
CA ALA A 117 9.16 -8.91 -2.40
C ALA A 117 9.54 -8.82 -3.89
N VAL A 118 8.58 -9.04 -4.79
CA VAL A 118 8.78 -8.95 -6.24
C VAL A 118 9.17 -7.53 -6.65
N PHE A 119 8.41 -6.49 -6.26
CA PHE A 119 8.77 -5.14 -6.68
C PHE A 119 10.03 -4.61 -5.98
N LEU A 120 10.29 -4.99 -4.73
CA LEU A 120 11.54 -4.66 -4.05
C LEU A 120 12.75 -5.27 -4.78
N TYR A 121 12.62 -6.50 -5.25
CA TYR A 121 13.66 -7.13 -6.06
C TYR A 121 13.88 -6.38 -7.38
N GLY A 122 12.80 -5.93 -8.05
CA GLY A 122 12.90 -5.06 -9.22
C GLY A 122 13.62 -3.74 -8.92
N PHE A 123 13.36 -3.12 -7.76
CA PHE A 123 14.06 -1.91 -7.33
C PHE A 123 15.56 -2.16 -7.06
N ALA A 124 15.89 -3.31 -6.47
CA ALA A 124 17.31 -3.70 -6.27
C ALA A 124 18.05 -3.88 -7.61
N MET A 125 17.39 -4.46 -8.62
CA MET A 125 17.96 -4.59 -9.97
C MET A 125 18.13 -3.22 -10.64
N LEU A 126 17.17 -2.31 -10.51
CA LEU A 126 17.27 -0.93 -11.02
C LEU A 126 18.45 -0.21 -10.36
N TYR A 127 18.58 -0.30 -9.04
CA TYR A 127 19.72 0.23 -8.33
C TYR A 127 21.04 -0.37 -8.81
N GLY A 128 21.11 -1.69 -8.98
CA GLY A 128 22.29 -2.37 -9.50
C GLY A 128 22.69 -1.93 -10.92
N ALA A 129 21.72 -1.52 -11.74
CA ALA A 129 21.95 -1.06 -13.11
C ALA A 129 22.31 0.42 -13.20
N THR A 130 21.88 1.26 -12.24
CA THR A 130 22.00 2.72 -12.32
C THR A 130 22.89 3.32 -11.23
N GLY A 131 23.14 2.58 -10.13
CA GLY A 131 23.92 3.05 -8.99
C GLY A 131 23.23 4.11 -8.13
N THR A 132 21.95 4.42 -8.38
CA THR A 132 21.20 5.45 -7.65
C THR A 132 19.82 4.96 -7.24
N MET A 133 19.29 5.51 -6.14
CA MET A 133 17.94 5.27 -5.67
C MET A 133 16.95 6.37 -6.09
N SER A 134 17.46 7.55 -6.48
CA SER A 134 16.66 8.70 -6.90
C SER A 134 15.92 8.41 -8.20
N LEU A 135 14.61 8.58 -8.23
CA LEU A 135 13.79 8.35 -9.42
C LEU A 135 14.18 9.28 -10.59
N VAL A 136 14.63 10.49 -10.28
CA VAL A 136 15.08 11.46 -11.29
C VAL A 136 16.41 11.02 -11.89
N ASP A 137 17.36 10.63 -11.05
CA ASP A 137 18.69 10.21 -11.51
C ASP A 137 18.63 8.87 -12.25
N ILE A 138 17.81 7.92 -11.79
CA ILE A 138 17.55 6.67 -12.54
C ILE A 138 17.08 6.98 -13.96
N ARG A 139 16.11 7.89 -14.11
CA ARG A 139 15.63 8.31 -15.43
C ARG A 139 16.74 8.90 -16.29
N THR A 140 17.60 9.76 -15.71
CA THR A 140 18.69 10.42 -16.42
C THR A 140 19.72 9.39 -16.89
N VAL A 141 20.18 8.52 -15.98
CA VAL A 141 21.14 7.46 -16.30
C VAL A 141 20.63 6.52 -17.39
N LEU A 142 19.36 6.10 -17.29
CA LEU A 142 18.78 5.23 -18.32
C LEU A 142 18.62 5.93 -19.67
N ALA A 143 18.29 7.22 -19.68
CA ALA A 143 18.22 8.02 -20.92
C ALA A 143 19.58 8.18 -21.58
N GLU A 144 20.63 8.43 -20.81
CA GLU A 144 22.03 8.52 -21.29
C GLU A 144 22.49 7.17 -21.85
N GLN A 145 22.24 6.06 -21.16
CA GLN A 145 22.57 4.71 -21.65
C GLN A 145 21.90 4.41 -23.00
N VAL A 146 20.64 4.77 -23.16
CA VAL A 146 19.92 4.56 -24.42
C VAL A 146 20.47 5.47 -25.54
N ALA A 147 20.85 6.70 -25.20
CA ALA A 147 21.44 7.63 -26.20
C ALA A 147 22.81 7.15 -26.69
N GLU A 148 23.63 6.56 -25.83
CA GLU A 148 24.96 6.08 -26.15
C GLU A 148 24.97 4.73 -26.88
N THR A 149 24.16 3.78 -26.43
CA THR A 149 24.20 2.38 -26.91
C THR A 149 23.02 1.99 -27.81
N GLY A 150 22.02 2.85 -27.95
CA GLY A 150 20.77 2.57 -28.68
C GLY A 150 19.83 1.60 -27.97
N SER A 151 20.19 1.10 -26.77
CA SER A 151 19.38 0.15 -26.01
C SER A 151 19.53 0.36 -24.50
N MET A 152 18.51 -0.01 -23.75
CA MET A 152 18.56 0.00 -22.29
C MET A 152 19.39 -1.20 -21.78
N ASN A 153 20.11 -1.01 -20.68
CA ASN A 153 20.79 -2.10 -20.00
C ASN A 153 19.82 -3.25 -19.69
N PRO A 154 20.14 -4.52 -20.05
CA PRO A 154 19.25 -5.67 -19.79
C PRO A 154 18.86 -5.81 -18.32
N LEU A 155 19.75 -5.55 -17.37
CA LEU A 155 19.47 -5.59 -15.95
C LEU A 155 18.41 -4.54 -15.56
N ALA A 156 18.52 -3.32 -16.09
CA ALA A 156 17.54 -2.27 -15.88
C ALA A 156 16.16 -2.62 -16.48
N THR A 157 16.17 -3.20 -17.68
CA THR A 157 14.94 -3.62 -18.36
C THR A 157 14.21 -4.70 -17.56
N ILE A 158 14.91 -5.73 -17.11
CA ILE A 158 14.34 -6.79 -16.28
C ILE A 158 13.87 -6.20 -14.94
N GLY A 159 14.70 -5.38 -14.30
CA GLY A 159 14.36 -4.72 -13.04
C GLY A 159 13.09 -3.90 -13.13
N LEU A 160 12.93 -3.12 -14.22
CA LEU A 160 11.72 -2.34 -14.47
C LEU A 160 10.50 -3.23 -14.67
N MET A 161 10.61 -4.31 -15.47
CA MET A 161 9.52 -5.25 -15.68
C MET A 161 9.07 -5.93 -14.39
N VAL A 162 10.03 -6.37 -13.57
CA VAL A 162 9.76 -7.02 -12.28
C VAL A 162 9.14 -6.03 -11.29
N ALA A 163 9.64 -4.79 -11.22
CA ALA A 163 9.05 -3.75 -10.38
C ALA A 163 7.61 -3.43 -10.79
N VAL A 164 7.36 -3.24 -12.09
CA VAL A 164 6.00 -2.99 -12.63
C VAL A 164 5.08 -4.18 -12.35
N LEU A 165 5.54 -5.42 -12.50
CA LEU A 165 4.76 -6.61 -12.20
C LEU A 165 4.32 -6.64 -10.72
N GLY A 166 5.24 -6.38 -9.80
CA GLY A 166 4.93 -6.33 -8.36
C GLY A 166 3.96 -5.21 -7.99
N ILE A 167 4.10 -4.03 -8.59
CA ILE A 167 3.17 -2.90 -8.40
C ILE A 167 1.80 -3.22 -9.04
N ALA A 168 1.77 -3.82 -10.23
CA ALA A 168 0.53 -4.23 -10.90
C ALA A 168 -0.28 -5.21 -10.05
N PHE A 169 0.39 -6.11 -9.33
CA PHE A 169 -0.27 -6.99 -8.37
C PHE A 169 -0.93 -6.19 -7.24
N LYS A 170 -0.26 -5.16 -6.69
CA LYS A 170 -0.84 -4.28 -5.65
C LYS A 170 -2.05 -3.48 -6.15
N LEU A 171 -2.07 -3.13 -7.44
CA LEU A 171 -3.19 -2.45 -8.07
C LEU A 171 -4.32 -3.40 -8.47
N ALA A 172 -4.20 -4.70 -8.13
CA ALA A 172 -5.13 -5.74 -8.58
C ALA A 172 -5.37 -5.70 -10.11
N ALA A 173 -4.30 -5.40 -10.87
CA ALA A 173 -4.39 -5.37 -12.32
C ALA A 173 -4.68 -6.78 -12.88
N ALA A 174 -5.70 -6.91 -13.72
CA ALA A 174 -6.01 -8.19 -14.34
C ALA A 174 -4.81 -8.72 -15.16
N PRO A 175 -4.46 -10.01 -15.05
CA PRO A 175 -5.12 -11.11 -14.34
C PRO A 175 -4.62 -11.35 -12.90
N LEU A 176 -3.95 -10.41 -12.29
CA LEU A 176 -3.22 -10.56 -11.00
C LEU A 176 -4.09 -10.20 -9.76
N HIS A 177 -5.41 -10.26 -9.87
CA HIS A 177 -6.35 -9.93 -8.77
C HIS A 177 -6.87 -11.14 -8.01
#